data_36ec9d0544c31eb28bd7607c0a6377a3
#
_entry.id   36ec9d0544c31eb28bd7607c0a6377a3
#
_cell.length_a   1.000
_cell.length_b   1.000
_cell.length_c   1.000
_cell.angle_alpha   90.00
_cell.angle_beta   90.00
_cell.angle_gamma   90.00
#
_symmetry.space_group_name_H-M   'P 1'
#
loop_
_entity.id
_entity.type
_entity.pdbx_description
1 polymer ?
#
loop_
_entity_poly.entity_id
_entity_poly.type
_entity_poly.pdbx_seq_one_letter_code
_entity_poly.pdbx_strand_id
1 'polypeptide(L)'
;MLGFKNVNAYVEGKGFIKTDISVENGLIKEIKSGVVDSEIASIPECAIVVPGFIDEHIHGAMKSDAMDGNIKDLSNIASAIASEGSTAFLATTMTQSPENIENALKSVNQYINLNKSEGAELLGVHLEGPFISPKHVGAQPLEYVVNPSVEVMKKYLDYAGGNIKIVSLAPETEGAEQLVKFLKERGVVASIAHTGAKFKDCEKAVEWGMTNVTHTYNAQTGLHHRDAGVVGSALLMDELSCELICDLIHVSVPAIKLVVKNKPADKVILITDSMRAKHLPDGESELGGQLVIVKNGEARLVDGTLAGSVLKMNDAVKNIHKSVGVPLETAIDFATANPAKNLGVYDKMGSIKEGKQANFTVLDKETFEVLLTVRKGVVIYKK
;
A
#
# COMPACT_ATOMS: atom_id res chain seq x y z
N MET A 1 -15.27 -18.87 -23.72
CA MET A 1 -15.06 -18.22 -22.41
C MET A 1 -14.22 -16.96 -22.61
N LEU A 2 -14.52 -15.88 -21.90
CA LEU A 2 -13.74 -14.65 -21.92
C LEU A 2 -12.44 -14.86 -21.12
N GLY A 3 -11.30 -14.26 -21.57
CA GLY A 3 -10.05 -14.41 -20.83
C GLY A 3 -8.82 -13.87 -21.55
N PHE A 4 -7.66 -14.34 -21.14
CA PHE A 4 -6.38 -14.11 -21.81
C PHE A 4 -5.93 -15.38 -22.51
N LYS A 5 -5.51 -15.27 -23.77
CA LYS A 5 -5.09 -16.40 -24.60
C LYS A 5 -3.59 -16.39 -24.81
N ASN A 6 -2.93 -17.53 -24.56
CA ASN A 6 -1.52 -17.77 -24.84
C ASN A 6 -0.58 -16.70 -24.24
N VAL A 7 -0.87 -16.26 -23.00
CA VAL A 7 -0.09 -15.20 -22.30
C VAL A 7 0.98 -15.81 -21.41
N ASN A 8 2.06 -15.04 -21.17
CA ASN A 8 3.07 -15.34 -20.15
C ASN A 8 2.58 -14.81 -18.80
N ALA A 9 2.07 -15.70 -17.94
CA ALA A 9 1.41 -15.34 -16.69
C ALA A 9 2.17 -15.85 -15.48
N TYR A 10 2.24 -15.00 -14.42
CA TYR A 10 2.77 -15.38 -13.11
C TYR A 10 1.69 -16.09 -12.28
N VAL A 11 1.72 -17.41 -12.27
CA VAL A 11 0.70 -18.27 -11.64
C VAL A 11 1.19 -18.81 -10.30
N GLU A 12 0.33 -18.75 -9.27
CA GLU A 12 0.63 -19.23 -7.91
C GLU A 12 1.15 -20.67 -7.93
N GLY A 13 2.32 -20.86 -7.32
CA GLY A 13 2.98 -22.17 -7.22
C GLY A 13 3.61 -22.73 -8.50
N LYS A 14 3.51 -22.00 -9.63
CA LYS A 14 4.06 -22.42 -10.93
C LYS A 14 5.09 -21.45 -11.52
N GLY A 15 5.19 -20.22 -10.96
CA GLY A 15 6.01 -19.17 -11.54
C GLY A 15 5.43 -18.64 -12.87
N PHE A 16 6.28 -18.09 -13.73
CA PHE A 16 5.87 -17.66 -15.07
C PHE A 16 5.67 -18.83 -16.00
N ILE A 17 4.46 -19.00 -16.53
CA ILE A 17 4.10 -20.02 -17.51
C ILE A 17 3.33 -19.42 -18.67
N LYS A 18 3.44 -20.05 -19.86
CA LYS A 18 2.66 -19.70 -21.03
C LYS A 18 1.34 -20.50 -20.99
N THR A 19 0.20 -19.82 -20.88
CA THR A 19 -1.11 -20.45 -20.66
C THR A 19 -2.25 -19.56 -21.12
N ASP A 20 -3.48 -20.10 -21.15
CA ASP A 20 -4.69 -19.29 -21.17
C ASP A 20 -5.20 -19.11 -19.73
N ILE A 21 -5.91 -18.01 -19.50
CA ILE A 21 -6.61 -17.72 -18.25
C ILE A 21 -8.05 -17.36 -18.60
N SER A 22 -9.00 -18.21 -18.24
CA SER A 22 -10.43 -17.94 -18.45
C SER A 22 -11.06 -17.28 -17.22
N VAL A 23 -12.01 -16.39 -17.48
CA VAL A 23 -12.71 -15.60 -16.47
C VAL A 23 -14.21 -15.82 -16.60
N GLU A 24 -14.87 -16.03 -15.45
CA GLU A 24 -16.32 -16.15 -15.35
C GLU A 24 -16.80 -15.50 -14.05
N ASN A 25 -17.83 -14.65 -14.15
CA ASN A 25 -18.42 -13.95 -13.00
C ASN A 25 -17.40 -13.20 -12.12
N GLY A 26 -16.38 -12.60 -12.75
CA GLY A 26 -15.33 -11.84 -12.05
C GLY A 26 -14.26 -12.69 -11.36
N LEU A 27 -14.31 -14.01 -11.51
CA LEU A 27 -13.36 -14.96 -10.93
C LEU A 27 -12.53 -15.65 -12.02
N ILE A 28 -11.32 -16.06 -11.67
CA ILE A 28 -10.48 -16.94 -12.50
C ILE A 28 -11.09 -18.32 -12.48
N LYS A 29 -11.51 -18.83 -13.62
CA LYS A 29 -12.19 -20.11 -13.73
C LYS A 29 -11.23 -21.26 -14.00
N GLU A 30 -10.41 -21.12 -15.04
CA GLU A 30 -9.44 -22.16 -15.45
C GLU A 30 -8.14 -21.52 -15.93
N ILE A 31 -7.02 -22.18 -15.64
CA ILE A 31 -5.66 -21.79 -16.06
C ILE A 31 -5.05 -22.96 -16.83
N LYS A 32 -5.35 -23.06 -18.11
CA LYS A 32 -4.78 -24.06 -19.03
C LYS A 32 -5.03 -23.65 -20.49
N SER A 33 -4.22 -24.16 -21.43
CA SER A 33 -4.36 -23.86 -22.86
C SER A 33 -5.68 -24.38 -23.45
N GLY A 34 -6.25 -23.61 -24.38
CA GLY A 34 -7.45 -24.01 -25.16
C GLY A 34 -8.79 -23.74 -24.47
N VAL A 35 -8.82 -22.91 -23.39
CA VAL A 35 -10.06 -22.63 -22.62
C VAL A 35 -10.67 -21.26 -22.92
N VAL A 36 -10.00 -20.41 -23.70
CA VAL A 36 -10.47 -19.05 -24.01
C VAL A 36 -10.97 -18.98 -25.45
N ASP A 37 -12.24 -18.61 -25.62
CA ASP A 37 -12.88 -18.40 -26.92
C ASP A 37 -12.78 -16.93 -27.37
N SER A 38 -12.92 -16.01 -26.43
CA SER A 38 -12.87 -14.56 -26.65
C SER A 38 -11.88 -13.89 -25.71
N GLU A 39 -11.05 -13.02 -26.23
CA GLU A 39 -10.05 -12.30 -25.44
C GLU A 39 -10.64 -11.05 -24.75
N ILE A 40 -10.25 -10.80 -23.49
CA ILE A 40 -10.49 -9.51 -22.79
C ILE A 40 -9.81 -8.40 -23.56
N ALA A 41 -8.55 -8.62 -23.96
CA ALA A 41 -7.77 -7.73 -24.80
C ALA A 41 -6.64 -8.52 -25.48
N SER A 42 -6.21 -8.05 -26.65
CA SER A 42 -4.99 -8.56 -27.29
C SER A 42 -3.77 -8.11 -26.49
N ILE A 43 -2.91 -9.07 -26.13
CA ILE A 43 -1.71 -8.85 -25.32
C ILE A 43 -0.47 -9.01 -26.20
N PRO A 44 0.44 -7.98 -26.25
CA PRO A 44 1.70 -8.10 -26.98
C PRO A 44 2.58 -9.24 -26.44
N GLU A 45 3.40 -9.85 -27.30
CA GLU A 45 4.32 -10.94 -26.90
C GLU A 45 5.34 -10.52 -25.82
N CYS A 46 5.75 -9.23 -25.80
CA CYS A 46 6.66 -8.69 -24.79
C CYS A 46 6.01 -8.52 -23.41
N ALA A 47 4.70 -8.68 -23.30
CA ALA A 47 3.99 -8.44 -22.07
C ALA A 47 3.92 -9.68 -21.17
N ILE A 48 3.81 -9.41 -19.87
CA ILE A 48 3.53 -10.41 -18.84
C ILE A 48 2.21 -10.07 -18.15
N VAL A 49 1.49 -11.11 -17.73
CA VAL A 49 0.27 -10.98 -16.92
C VAL A 49 0.62 -11.37 -15.48
N VAL A 50 0.43 -10.44 -14.57
CA VAL A 50 0.71 -10.62 -13.14
C VAL A 50 -0.56 -10.37 -12.33
N PRO A 51 -0.63 -10.78 -11.04
CA PRO A 51 -1.74 -10.38 -10.18
C PRO A 51 -1.83 -8.86 -10.12
N GLY A 52 -3.04 -8.32 -9.99
CA GLY A 52 -3.24 -6.89 -9.80
C GLY A 52 -2.56 -6.39 -8.54
N PHE A 53 -1.87 -5.24 -8.62
CA PHE A 53 -1.18 -4.65 -7.48
C PHE A 53 -2.17 -4.18 -6.41
N ILE A 54 -1.71 -4.16 -5.16
CA ILE A 54 -2.44 -3.69 -3.98
C ILE A 54 -1.55 -2.66 -3.28
N ASP A 55 -2.03 -1.42 -3.17
CA ASP A 55 -1.34 -0.34 -2.46
C ASP A 55 -2.00 -0.12 -1.09
N GLU A 56 -1.37 -0.60 -0.02
CA GLU A 56 -1.94 -0.50 1.33
C GLU A 56 -1.60 0.82 2.04
N HIS A 57 -0.84 1.72 1.37
CA HIS A 57 -0.47 3.01 1.91
C HIS A 57 -0.39 4.08 0.81
N ILE A 58 -1.48 4.82 0.62
CA ILE A 58 -1.60 5.91 -0.36
C ILE A 58 -2.53 7.01 0.16
N HIS A 59 -2.05 8.26 0.20
CA HIS A 59 -2.85 9.44 0.57
C HIS A 59 -3.64 9.97 -0.62
N GLY A 60 -3.00 10.08 -1.80
CA GLY A 60 -3.66 10.71 -2.92
C GLY A 60 -2.99 10.54 -4.28
N ALA A 61 -3.68 11.05 -5.31
CA ALA A 61 -3.24 11.17 -6.70
C ALA A 61 -4.10 12.18 -7.46
N MET A 62 -3.60 12.76 -8.55
CA MET A 62 -4.37 13.61 -9.47
C MET A 62 -5.16 14.73 -8.79
N LYS A 63 -4.51 15.47 -7.88
CA LYS A 63 -5.06 16.56 -7.04
C LYS A 63 -6.02 16.12 -5.94
N SER A 64 -6.35 14.84 -5.84
CA SER A 64 -7.28 14.29 -4.87
C SER A 64 -6.53 13.63 -3.72
N ASP A 65 -7.09 13.73 -2.52
CA ASP A 65 -6.54 13.17 -1.28
C ASP A 65 -7.64 12.49 -0.46
N ALA A 66 -7.31 11.43 0.25
CA ALA A 66 -8.24 10.75 1.14
C ALA A 66 -8.83 11.70 2.21
N MET A 67 -8.04 12.69 2.63
CA MET A 67 -8.46 13.70 3.60
C MET A 67 -9.40 14.78 3.02
N ASP A 68 -9.60 14.84 1.70
CA ASP A 68 -10.61 15.73 1.09
C ASP A 68 -12.05 15.36 1.50
N GLY A 69 -12.24 14.16 2.06
CA GLY A 69 -13.46 13.74 2.74
C GLY A 69 -14.69 13.66 1.83
N ASN A 70 -14.51 13.27 0.57
CA ASN A 70 -15.62 13.11 -0.36
C ASN A 70 -15.43 11.97 -1.38
N ILE A 71 -16.52 11.47 -1.91
CA ILE A 71 -16.59 10.31 -2.82
C ILE A 71 -15.88 10.57 -4.15
N LYS A 72 -15.91 11.81 -4.64
CA LYS A 72 -15.34 12.17 -5.94
C LYS A 72 -13.80 12.01 -5.92
N ASP A 73 -13.16 12.49 -4.85
CA ASP A 73 -11.71 12.41 -4.72
C ASP A 73 -11.26 10.97 -4.54
N LEU A 74 -11.95 10.15 -3.77
CA LEU A 74 -11.69 8.70 -3.68
C LEU A 74 -11.84 8.01 -5.05
N SER A 75 -12.83 8.40 -5.86
CA SER A 75 -13.01 7.88 -7.23
C SER A 75 -11.88 8.30 -8.16
N ASN A 76 -11.40 9.55 -8.04
CA ASN A 76 -10.26 10.04 -8.81
C ASN A 76 -8.99 9.26 -8.49
N ILE A 77 -8.70 9.05 -7.19
CA ILE A 77 -7.56 8.23 -6.74
C ILE A 77 -7.66 6.81 -7.32
N ALA A 78 -8.82 6.14 -7.14
CA ALA A 78 -9.06 4.80 -7.65
C ALA A 78 -8.84 4.68 -9.17
N SER A 79 -9.26 5.69 -9.93
CA SER A 79 -9.08 5.74 -11.38
C SER A 79 -7.62 6.01 -11.78
N ALA A 80 -6.95 6.92 -11.08
CA ALA A 80 -5.56 7.28 -11.36
C ALA A 80 -4.62 6.08 -11.20
N ILE A 81 -4.71 5.37 -10.05
CA ILE A 81 -3.81 4.26 -9.73
C ILE A 81 -4.09 2.99 -10.57
N ALA A 82 -5.25 2.90 -11.22
CA ALA A 82 -5.49 1.84 -12.20
C ALA A 82 -4.48 1.89 -13.35
N SER A 83 -3.99 3.09 -13.73
CA SER A 83 -2.94 3.25 -14.76
C SER A 83 -1.56 2.77 -14.32
N GLU A 84 -1.37 2.49 -13.02
CA GLU A 84 -0.16 1.93 -12.43
C GLU A 84 -0.24 0.41 -12.21
N GLY A 85 -1.37 -0.21 -12.59
CA GLY A 85 -1.64 -1.63 -12.37
C GLY A 85 -2.25 -1.95 -11.01
N SER A 86 -2.58 -0.96 -10.19
CA SER A 86 -3.23 -1.19 -8.90
C SER A 86 -4.71 -1.53 -9.11
N THR A 87 -5.11 -2.68 -8.60
CA THR A 87 -6.50 -3.17 -8.63
C THR A 87 -7.21 -2.99 -7.30
N ALA A 88 -6.44 -2.73 -6.23
CA ALA A 88 -6.98 -2.47 -4.90
C ALA A 88 -6.05 -1.54 -4.10
N PHE A 89 -6.61 -0.83 -3.10
CA PHE A 89 -5.85 0.07 -2.24
C PHE A 89 -6.54 0.31 -0.88
N LEU A 90 -5.79 0.87 0.07
CA LEU A 90 -6.34 1.53 1.26
C LEU A 90 -6.24 3.05 1.11
N ALA A 91 -7.29 3.76 1.44
CA ALA A 91 -7.23 5.21 1.58
C ALA A 91 -6.51 5.54 2.90
N THR A 92 -5.36 6.22 2.80
CA THR A 92 -4.56 6.56 3.98
C THR A 92 -4.92 7.95 4.46
N THR A 93 -5.33 8.05 5.75
CA THR A 93 -5.58 9.34 6.40
C THR A 93 -4.27 9.93 6.91
N MET A 94 -4.31 11.19 7.35
CA MET A 94 -3.22 11.85 8.03
C MET A 94 -3.62 12.28 9.45
N THR A 95 -2.64 12.63 10.27
CA THR A 95 -2.87 13.40 11.48
C THR A 95 -3.54 14.73 11.11
N GLN A 96 -4.74 14.96 11.60
CA GLN A 96 -5.56 16.14 11.31
C GLN A 96 -6.57 16.39 12.44
N SER A 97 -7.34 17.48 12.33
CA SER A 97 -8.41 17.73 13.28
C SER A 97 -9.39 16.55 13.37
N PRO A 98 -9.99 16.28 14.53
CA PRO A 98 -10.96 15.20 14.67
C PRO A 98 -12.09 15.26 13.64
N GLU A 99 -12.54 16.46 13.27
CA GLU A 99 -13.58 16.68 12.27
C GLU A 99 -13.13 16.25 10.87
N ASN A 100 -11.90 16.60 10.47
CA ASN A 100 -11.37 16.23 9.16
C ASN A 100 -11.17 14.71 9.05
N ILE A 101 -10.65 14.06 10.11
CA ILE A 101 -10.54 12.59 10.16
C ILE A 101 -11.92 11.94 10.09
N GLU A 102 -12.90 12.43 10.86
CA GLU A 102 -14.29 11.93 10.82
C GLU A 102 -14.88 12.02 9.40
N ASN A 103 -14.71 13.16 8.72
CA ASN A 103 -15.19 13.37 7.36
C ASN A 103 -14.53 12.41 6.36
N ALA A 104 -13.21 12.22 6.44
CA ALA A 104 -12.47 11.27 5.62
C ALA A 104 -12.98 9.84 5.83
N LEU A 105 -13.12 9.40 7.09
CA LEU A 105 -13.59 8.05 7.44
C LEU A 105 -15.03 7.79 6.96
N LYS A 106 -15.92 8.75 7.14
CA LYS A 106 -17.30 8.67 6.64
C LYS A 106 -17.37 8.59 5.13
N SER A 107 -16.53 9.35 4.42
CA SER A 107 -16.49 9.33 2.95
C SER A 107 -16.01 7.97 2.42
N VAL A 108 -15.01 7.36 3.07
CA VAL A 108 -14.53 6.01 2.73
C VAL A 108 -15.65 4.99 2.92
N ASN A 109 -16.35 5.02 4.06
CA ASN A 109 -17.49 4.13 4.30
C ASN A 109 -18.58 4.29 3.24
N GLN A 110 -18.93 5.51 2.90
CA GLN A 110 -19.92 5.80 1.84
C GLN A 110 -19.45 5.27 0.48
N TYR A 111 -18.16 5.49 0.11
CA TYR A 111 -17.60 5.03 -1.15
C TYR A 111 -17.64 3.50 -1.27
N ILE A 112 -17.23 2.79 -0.23
CA ILE A 112 -17.25 1.31 -0.20
C ILE A 112 -18.69 0.79 -0.40
N ASN A 113 -19.68 1.40 0.29
CA ASN A 113 -21.07 1.00 0.18
C ASN A 113 -21.69 1.25 -1.21
N LEU A 114 -21.14 2.18 -2.00
CA LEU A 114 -21.56 2.38 -3.39
C LEU A 114 -21.14 1.24 -4.32
N ASN A 115 -20.17 0.41 -3.90
CA ASN A 115 -19.66 -0.75 -4.65
C ASN A 115 -19.36 -0.42 -6.13
N LYS A 116 -18.65 0.69 -6.38
CA LYS A 116 -18.33 1.14 -7.73
C LYS A 116 -17.42 0.14 -8.45
N SER A 117 -17.66 -0.06 -9.73
CA SER A 117 -16.87 -0.94 -10.59
C SER A 117 -15.70 -0.22 -11.30
N GLU A 118 -15.66 1.10 -11.25
CA GLU A 118 -14.67 1.94 -11.93
C GLU A 118 -13.41 2.08 -11.05
N GLY A 119 -12.24 1.97 -11.68
CA GLY A 119 -10.94 2.10 -11.00
C GLY A 119 -10.60 0.95 -10.03
N ALA A 120 -9.55 1.14 -9.23
CA ALA A 120 -9.11 0.20 -8.21
C ALA A 120 -10.15 0.06 -7.07
N GLU A 121 -10.20 -1.10 -6.43
CA GLU A 121 -11.11 -1.37 -5.31
C GLU A 121 -10.56 -0.74 -4.02
N LEU A 122 -11.37 0.10 -3.37
CA LEU A 122 -11.07 0.61 -2.05
C LEU A 122 -11.43 -0.46 -1.00
N LEU A 123 -10.40 -1.07 -0.38
CA LEU A 123 -10.57 -2.14 0.61
C LEU A 123 -10.84 -1.62 2.02
N GLY A 124 -10.52 -0.37 2.30
CA GLY A 124 -10.67 0.23 3.62
C GLY A 124 -9.73 1.41 3.84
N VAL A 125 -9.43 1.65 5.10
CA VAL A 125 -8.60 2.75 5.58
C VAL A 125 -7.29 2.23 6.17
N HIS A 126 -6.20 2.89 5.85
CA HIS A 126 -4.98 2.94 6.65
C HIS A 126 -5.04 4.23 7.49
N LEU A 127 -5.28 4.11 8.78
CA LEU A 127 -5.30 5.27 9.70
C LEU A 127 -3.86 5.60 10.10
N GLU A 128 -3.24 6.59 9.46
CA GLU A 128 -1.91 7.05 9.78
C GLU A 128 -1.99 8.29 10.69
N GLY A 129 -1.65 8.09 11.94
CA GLY A 129 -1.94 9.08 12.99
C GLY A 129 -3.45 9.11 13.36
N PRO A 130 -3.83 9.96 14.31
CA PRO A 130 -3.04 10.96 15.03
C PRO A 130 -2.22 10.39 16.22
N PHE A 131 -2.13 9.09 16.40
CA PHE A 131 -1.52 8.40 17.54
C PHE A 131 0.00 8.23 17.39
N ILE A 132 0.70 9.29 16.97
CA ILE A 132 2.12 9.27 16.65
C ILE A 132 2.95 10.03 17.68
N SER A 133 4.27 9.91 17.59
CA SER A 133 5.18 10.65 18.48
C SER A 133 5.31 12.12 18.06
N PRO A 134 5.11 13.10 18.97
CA PRO A 134 5.29 14.53 18.65
C PRO A 134 6.73 14.91 18.27
N LYS A 135 7.70 13.99 18.50
CA LYS A 135 9.10 14.19 18.14
C LYS A 135 9.47 13.61 16.76
N HIS A 136 8.58 12.84 16.15
CA HIS A 136 8.82 12.13 14.89
C HIS A 136 7.67 12.33 13.89
N VAL A 137 7.10 13.55 13.89
CA VAL A 137 5.93 13.87 13.07
C VAL A 137 6.19 13.81 11.55
N GLY A 138 7.46 14.00 11.11
CA GLY A 138 7.72 14.13 9.67
C GLY A 138 6.91 15.27 9.07
N ALA A 139 6.13 15.00 8.03
CA ALA A 139 5.21 15.96 7.41
C ALA A 139 3.82 16.00 8.05
N GLN A 140 3.59 15.31 9.18
CA GLN A 140 2.30 15.31 9.88
C GLN A 140 2.14 16.59 10.72
N PRO A 141 0.95 17.23 10.77
CA PRO A 141 0.70 18.45 11.59
C PRO A 141 0.79 18.14 13.09
N LEU A 142 1.80 18.72 13.75
CA LEU A 142 2.08 18.49 15.18
C LEU A 142 0.90 18.83 16.11
N GLU A 143 0.13 19.86 15.77
CA GLU A 143 -0.95 20.40 16.59
C GLU A 143 -2.11 19.40 16.81
N TYR A 144 -2.24 18.38 15.96
CA TYR A 144 -3.30 17.38 16.04
C TYR A 144 -2.81 16.02 16.56
N VAL A 145 -1.53 15.93 16.94
CA VAL A 145 -0.99 14.70 17.53
C VAL A 145 -1.60 14.48 18.92
N VAL A 146 -2.11 13.28 19.16
CA VAL A 146 -2.70 12.88 20.45
C VAL A 146 -2.19 11.51 20.88
N ASN A 147 -2.27 11.24 22.19
CA ASN A 147 -1.96 9.91 22.69
C ASN A 147 -2.96 8.85 22.21
N PRO A 148 -2.54 7.60 22.00
CA PRO A 148 -3.41 6.48 21.68
C PRO A 148 -4.59 6.35 22.64
N SER A 149 -5.80 6.23 22.11
CA SER A 149 -7.04 6.13 22.89
C SER A 149 -8.01 5.12 22.27
N VAL A 150 -8.38 4.12 23.06
CA VAL A 150 -9.40 3.13 22.66
C VAL A 150 -10.77 3.80 22.43
N GLU A 151 -11.10 4.84 23.19
CA GLU A 151 -12.38 5.55 23.04
C GLU A 151 -12.44 6.32 21.71
N VAL A 152 -11.36 7.00 21.36
CA VAL A 152 -11.26 7.70 20.07
C VAL A 152 -11.29 6.69 18.93
N MET A 153 -10.55 5.59 19.06
CA MET A 153 -10.50 4.54 18.02
C MET A 153 -11.87 3.89 17.79
N LYS A 154 -12.66 3.68 18.82
CA LYS A 154 -14.06 3.19 18.67
C LYS A 154 -14.89 4.11 17.79
N LYS A 155 -14.81 5.44 18.01
CA LYS A 155 -15.51 6.41 17.17
C LYS A 155 -15.03 6.36 15.71
N TYR A 156 -13.71 6.25 15.50
CA TYR A 156 -13.15 6.15 14.15
C TYR A 156 -13.59 4.88 13.44
N LEU A 157 -13.65 3.74 14.15
CA LEU A 157 -14.20 2.51 13.59
C LEU A 157 -15.67 2.65 13.21
N ASP A 158 -16.48 3.32 14.04
CA ASP A 158 -17.89 3.57 13.75
C ASP A 158 -18.05 4.47 12.51
N TYR A 159 -17.28 5.56 12.41
CA TYR A 159 -17.31 6.45 11.24
C TYR A 159 -16.91 5.73 9.95
N ALA A 160 -15.89 4.89 10.02
CA ALA A 160 -15.43 4.09 8.88
C ALA A 160 -16.33 2.87 8.60
N GLY A 161 -17.40 2.63 9.38
CA GLY A 161 -18.23 1.42 9.23
C GLY A 161 -17.47 0.11 9.41
N GLY A 162 -16.45 0.09 10.28
CA GLY A 162 -15.58 -1.06 10.53
C GLY A 162 -14.52 -1.30 9.44
N ASN A 163 -14.33 -0.38 8.51
CA ASN A 163 -13.42 -0.55 7.37
C ASN A 163 -11.98 -0.08 7.61
N ILE A 164 -11.57 0.21 8.86
CA ILE A 164 -10.16 0.46 9.17
C ILE A 164 -9.42 -0.88 9.17
N LYS A 165 -8.36 -0.98 8.36
CA LYS A 165 -7.56 -2.20 8.17
C LYS A 165 -6.20 -2.12 8.83
N ILE A 166 -5.56 -0.94 8.79
CA ILE A 166 -4.26 -0.68 9.38
C ILE A 166 -4.37 0.57 10.25
N VAL A 167 -3.69 0.56 11.39
CA VAL A 167 -3.50 1.73 12.26
C VAL A 167 -2.01 1.91 12.52
N SER A 168 -1.45 3.01 12.07
CA SER A 168 -0.08 3.43 12.33
C SER A 168 0.00 4.26 13.60
N LEU A 169 0.84 3.82 14.57
CA LEU A 169 1.00 4.50 15.85
C LEU A 169 2.41 4.32 16.44
N ALA A 170 2.76 5.21 17.37
CA ALA A 170 4.02 5.19 18.12
C ALA A 170 3.87 4.33 19.39
N PRO A 171 4.57 3.18 19.48
CA PRO A 171 4.37 2.23 20.60
C PRO A 171 4.90 2.73 21.95
N GLU A 172 5.83 3.70 21.96
CA GLU A 172 6.38 4.27 23.20
C GLU A 172 5.44 5.28 23.88
N THR A 173 4.33 5.64 23.26
CA THR A 173 3.39 6.66 23.77
C THR A 173 2.39 6.06 24.76
N GLU A 174 1.91 6.88 25.68
CA GLU A 174 0.91 6.45 26.69
C GLU A 174 -0.39 6.01 26.03
N GLY A 175 -0.93 4.86 26.44
CA GLY A 175 -2.14 4.27 25.87
C GLY A 175 -1.90 3.32 24.68
N ALA A 176 -0.66 3.23 24.15
CA ALA A 176 -0.36 2.40 22.98
C ALA A 176 -0.64 0.91 23.24
N GLU A 177 -0.23 0.36 24.39
CA GLU A 177 -0.48 -1.04 24.72
C GLU A 177 -1.98 -1.38 24.66
N GLN A 178 -2.81 -0.57 25.30
CA GLN A 178 -4.26 -0.78 25.36
C GLN A 178 -4.88 -0.70 23.96
N LEU A 179 -4.44 0.26 23.15
CA LEU A 179 -4.92 0.42 21.79
C LEU A 179 -4.49 -0.74 20.90
N VAL A 180 -3.23 -1.18 20.95
CA VAL A 180 -2.72 -2.30 20.14
C VAL A 180 -3.48 -3.60 20.46
N LYS A 181 -3.68 -3.91 21.76
CA LYS A 181 -4.46 -5.08 22.17
C LYS A 181 -5.91 -5.01 21.66
N PHE A 182 -6.53 -3.83 21.74
CA PHE A 182 -7.88 -3.59 21.24
C PHE A 182 -7.98 -3.79 19.71
N LEU A 183 -6.97 -3.34 18.92
CA LEU A 183 -6.91 -3.53 17.47
C LEU A 183 -6.74 -5.01 17.12
N LYS A 184 -5.83 -5.71 17.80
CA LYS A 184 -5.58 -7.15 17.62
C LYS A 184 -6.86 -7.98 17.78
N GLU A 185 -7.65 -7.71 18.82
CA GLU A 185 -8.93 -8.41 19.04
C GLU A 185 -9.94 -8.23 17.90
N ARG A 186 -9.77 -7.19 17.09
CA ARG A 186 -10.64 -6.85 15.94
C ARG A 186 -10.08 -7.23 14.59
N GLY A 187 -8.90 -7.85 14.56
CA GLY A 187 -8.22 -8.20 13.32
C GLY A 187 -7.76 -6.98 12.53
N VAL A 188 -7.54 -5.84 13.20
CA VAL A 188 -6.96 -4.63 12.61
C VAL A 188 -5.45 -4.67 12.81
N VAL A 189 -4.69 -4.48 11.73
CA VAL A 189 -3.23 -4.46 11.76
C VAL A 189 -2.76 -3.23 12.52
N ALA A 190 -1.91 -3.41 13.54
CA ALA A 190 -1.22 -2.33 14.23
C ALA A 190 0.21 -2.23 13.68
N SER A 191 0.58 -1.03 13.21
CA SER A 191 1.86 -0.74 12.56
C SER A 191 2.67 0.28 13.35
N ILE A 192 3.97 0.00 13.55
CA ILE A 192 4.91 0.92 14.21
C ILE A 192 5.22 2.05 13.23
N ALA A 193 4.94 3.30 13.63
CA ALA A 193 5.09 4.46 12.77
C ALA A 193 5.41 5.73 13.55
N HIS A 194 6.08 6.69 12.90
CA HIS A 194 6.32 8.04 13.41
C HIS A 194 6.71 8.05 14.90
N THR A 195 7.85 7.42 15.21
CA THR A 195 8.15 6.97 16.57
C THR A 195 9.59 7.16 16.98
N GLY A 196 9.79 7.51 18.24
CA GLY A 196 11.09 7.50 18.92
C GLY A 196 11.38 6.18 19.64
N ALA A 197 10.62 5.11 19.37
CA ALA A 197 10.76 3.82 20.03
C ALA A 197 12.18 3.26 19.91
N LYS A 198 12.62 2.64 20.99
CA LYS A 198 13.85 1.86 21.04
C LYS A 198 13.56 0.39 20.74
N PHE A 199 14.61 -0.39 20.58
CA PHE A 199 14.48 -1.83 20.33
C PHE A 199 13.57 -2.52 21.36
N LYS A 200 13.75 -2.23 22.67
CA LYS A 200 12.91 -2.79 23.73
C LYS A 200 11.44 -2.37 23.67
N ASP A 201 11.13 -1.21 23.15
CA ASP A 201 9.76 -0.78 22.96
C ASP A 201 9.11 -1.54 21.79
N CYS A 202 9.87 -1.84 20.75
CA CYS A 202 9.42 -2.69 19.64
C CYS A 202 9.20 -4.15 20.08
N GLU A 203 10.07 -4.72 20.95
CA GLU A 203 9.84 -6.05 21.53
C GLU A 203 8.47 -6.11 22.23
N LYS A 204 8.18 -5.15 23.10
CA LYS A 204 6.88 -5.04 23.76
C LYS A 204 5.73 -4.84 22.77
N ALA A 205 5.93 -4.00 21.75
CA ALA A 205 4.92 -3.73 20.74
C ALA A 205 4.53 -5.02 19.99
N VAL A 206 5.49 -5.87 19.66
CA VAL A 206 5.24 -7.20 19.07
C VAL A 206 4.49 -8.12 20.05
N GLU A 207 4.89 -8.15 21.33
CA GLU A 207 4.16 -8.91 22.36
C GLU A 207 2.68 -8.47 22.47
N TRP A 208 2.39 -7.17 22.36
CA TRP A 208 1.02 -6.65 22.37
C TRP A 208 0.24 -7.02 21.11
N GLY A 209 0.94 -7.20 19.97
CA GLY A 209 0.35 -7.62 18.70
C GLY A 209 0.58 -6.71 17.52
N MET A 210 1.56 -5.79 17.57
CA MET A 210 2.00 -5.08 16.37
C MET A 210 2.71 -6.03 15.41
N THR A 211 2.41 -5.92 14.12
CA THR A 211 2.90 -6.83 13.08
C THR A 211 3.55 -6.13 11.89
N ASN A 212 3.52 -4.79 11.87
CA ASN A 212 4.02 -4.01 10.74
C ASN A 212 4.93 -2.87 11.20
N VAL A 213 5.77 -2.41 10.28
CA VAL A 213 6.51 -1.14 10.35
C VAL A 213 6.16 -0.32 9.12
N THR A 214 5.51 0.80 9.33
CA THR A 214 5.07 1.73 8.30
C THR A 214 6.27 2.43 7.67
N HIS A 215 6.30 2.57 6.34
CA HIS A 215 7.35 3.24 5.54
C HIS A 215 8.75 3.13 6.18
N THR A 216 9.20 1.89 6.40
CA THR A 216 10.44 1.53 7.11
C THR A 216 11.61 2.45 6.75
N TYR A 217 12.34 2.94 7.74
CA TYR A 217 13.36 4.00 7.79
C TYR A 217 12.83 5.43 7.98
N ASN A 218 11.63 5.74 7.55
CA ASN A 218 11.14 7.13 7.52
C ASN A 218 10.43 7.49 8.83
N ALA A 219 10.72 8.66 9.38
CA ALA A 219 10.16 9.19 10.64
C ALA A 219 10.25 8.23 11.85
N GLN A 220 11.36 7.48 11.97
CA GLN A 220 11.59 6.52 13.04
C GLN A 220 13.07 6.44 13.44
N THR A 221 13.36 5.78 14.57
CA THR A 221 14.74 5.64 15.08
C THR A 221 15.54 4.70 14.17
N GLY A 222 16.72 5.17 13.75
CA GLY A 222 17.66 4.42 12.91
C GLY A 222 18.42 3.32 13.67
N LEU A 223 19.11 2.46 12.90
CA LEU A 223 20.00 1.43 13.45
C LEU A 223 21.28 2.06 13.99
N HIS A 224 21.51 1.95 15.30
CA HIS A 224 22.74 2.36 15.96
C HIS A 224 23.33 1.20 16.77
N HIS A 225 24.65 1.07 16.81
CA HIS A 225 25.33 -0.08 17.43
C HIS A 225 25.10 -0.27 18.94
N ARG A 226 24.56 0.71 19.65
CA ARG A 226 24.16 0.63 21.07
C ARG A 226 22.67 0.58 21.30
N ASP A 227 21.88 0.90 20.30
CA ASP A 227 20.41 0.76 20.31
C ASP A 227 19.95 0.55 18.87
N ALA A 228 19.43 -0.62 18.57
CA ALA A 228 19.06 -0.96 17.20
C ALA A 228 17.85 -0.14 16.67
N GLY A 229 17.10 0.49 17.56
CA GLY A 229 15.95 1.30 17.22
C GLY A 229 14.86 0.52 16.46
N VAL A 230 13.95 1.24 15.85
CA VAL A 230 12.87 0.65 15.03
C VAL A 230 13.43 -0.04 13.79
N VAL A 231 14.40 0.59 13.11
CA VAL A 231 15.01 0.00 11.90
C VAL A 231 15.66 -1.34 12.21
N GLY A 232 16.44 -1.44 13.31
CA GLY A 232 17.03 -2.71 13.73
C GLY A 232 16.00 -3.75 14.14
N SER A 233 14.91 -3.32 14.80
CA SER A 233 13.78 -4.19 15.15
C SER A 233 13.10 -4.74 13.90
N ALA A 234 12.81 -3.87 12.92
CA ALA A 234 12.24 -4.26 11.64
C ALA A 234 13.10 -5.30 10.90
N LEU A 235 14.43 -5.17 10.96
CA LEU A 235 15.37 -6.09 10.29
C LEU A 235 15.54 -7.45 11.01
N LEU A 236 15.29 -7.50 12.34
CA LEU A 236 15.59 -8.67 13.17
C LEU A 236 14.37 -9.46 13.59
N MET A 237 13.20 -8.83 13.71
CA MET A 237 11.97 -9.47 14.18
C MET A 237 11.15 -9.97 12.99
N ASP A 238 11.09 -11.28 12.77
CA ASP A 238 10.35 -11.89 11.65
C ASP A 238 8.83 -11.68 11.75
N GLU A 239 8.31 -11.33 12.93
CA GLU A 239 6.91 -10.97 13.16
C GLU A 239 6.51 -9.70 12.39
N LEU A 240 7.44 -8.76 12.24
CA LEU A 240 7.19 -7.45 11.64
C LEU A 240 7.30 -7.51 10.11
N SER A 241 6.26 -7.11 9.41
CA SER A 241 6.31 -6.78 7.99
C SER A 241 6.84 -5.36 7.78
N CYS A 242 7.61 -5.15 6.73
CA CYS A 242 8.23 -3.86 6.41
C CYS A 242 7.56 -3.24 5.18
N GLU A 243 6.84 -2.14 5.34
CA GLU A 243 6.44 -1.32 4.21
C GLU A 243 7.66 -0.56 3.67
N LEU A 244 7.81 -0.51 2.35
CA LEU A 244 8.92 0.18 1.67
C LEU A 244 8.42 1.10 0.56
N ILE A 245 8.83 2.38 0.64
CA ILE A 245 8.75 3.34 -0.46
C ILE A 245 9.99 3.12 -1.35
N CYS A 246 9.82 2.43 -2.47
CA CYS A 246 10.93 2.07 -3.34
C CYS A 246 11.09 3.05 -4.52
N ASP A 247 11.09 4.35 -4.23
CA ASP A 247 11.38 5.42 -5.19
C ASP A 247 12.88 5.71 -5.34
N LEU A 248 13.72 5.10 -4.50
CA LEU A 248 15.18 5.29 -4.41
C LEU A 248 15.60 6.68 -3.89
N ILE A 249 14.64 7.46 -3.41
CA ILE A 249 14.79 8.80 -2.80
C ILE A 249 14.59 8.69 -1.28
N HIS A 250 13.44 8.17 -0.84
CA HIS A 250 13.13 7.94 0.58
C HIS A 250 14.07 6.94 1.22
N VAL A 251 14.43 5.89 0.47
CA VAL A 251 15.32 4.84 0.94
C VAL A 251 16.35 4.54 -0.15
N SER A 252 17.63 4.65 0.19
CA SER A 252 18.72 4.35 -0.75
C SER A 252 18.80 2.86 -1.08
N VAL A 253 19.30 2.54 -2.28
CA VAL A 253 19.46 1.14 -2.72
C VAL A 253 20.20 0.26 -1.70
N PRO A 254 21.31 0.68 -1.05
CA PRO A 254 21.96 -0.12 -0.01
C PRO A 254 21.06 -0.40 1.21
N ALA A 255 20.25 0.58 1.63
CA ALA A 255 19.32 0.42 2.76
C ALA A 255 18.18 -0.55 2.41
N ILE A 256 17.60 -0.45 1.20
CA ILE A 256 16.61 -1.42 0.72
C ILE A 256 17.21 -2.84 0.68
N LYS A 257 18.47 -2.98 0.20
CA LYS A 257 19.16 -4.28 0.18
C LYS A 257 19.31 -4.88 1.58
N LEU A 258 19.49 -4.07 2.62
CA LEU A 258 19.54 -4.56 3.99
C LEU A 258 18.19 -5.14 4.42
N VAL A 259 17.07 -4.52 4.07
CA VAL A 259 15.73 -5.07 4.34
C VAL A 259 15.55 -6.39 3.62
N VAL A 260 15.72 -6.41 2.31
CA VAL A 260 15.53 -7.63 1.48
C VAL A 260 16.41 -8.78 1.91
N LYS A 261 17.64 -8.49 2.38
CA LYS A 261 18.58 -9.51 2.84
C LYS A 261 18.22 -10.11 4.20
N ASN A 262 17.62 -9.33 5.09
CA ASN A 262 17.40 -9.74 6.47
C ASN A 262 15.94 -10.17 6.72
N LYS A 263 14.99 -9.74 5.90
CA LYS A 263 13.58 -10.11 6.07
C LYS A 263 13.19 -11.35 5.28
N PRO A 264 12.32 -12.22 5.83
CA PRO A 264 11.60 -13.20 5.03
C PRO A 264 10.90 -12.52 3.86
N ALA A 265 10.92 -13.14 2.68
CA ALA A 265 10.40 -12.52 1.46
C ALA A 265 8.90 -12.16 1.56
N ASP A 266 8.12 -12.87 2.37
CA ASP A 266 6.70 -12.60 2.61
C ASP A 266 6.44 -11.49 3.63
N LYS A 267 7.49 -10.86 4.16
CA LYS A 267 7.47 -9.77 5.15
C LYS A 267 7.90 -8.40 4.59
N VAL A 268 8.07 -8.29 3.29
CA VAL A 268 8.35 -7.02 2.61
C VAL A 268 7.15 -6.62 1.77
N ILE A 269 6.69 -5.38 1.92
CA ILE A 269 5.52 -4.86 1.22
C ILE A 269 5.91 -3.56 0.53
N LEU A 270 5.70 -3.48 -0.79
CA LEU A 270 5.86 -2.23 -1.51
C LEU A 270 4.61 -1.36 -1.33
N ILE A 271 4.85 -0.12 -0.99
CA ILE A 271 3.85 0.93 -0.88
C ILE A 271 4.26 2.14 -1.72
N THR A 272 3.33 3.01 -2.02
CA THR A 272 3.68 4.26 -2.69
C THR A 272 3.83 5.42 -1.71
N ASP A 273 3.04 5.46 -0.64
CA ASP A 273 2.95 6.64 0.24
C ASP A 273 2.78 7.93 -0.57
N SER A 274 2.02 7.81 -1.68
CA SER A 274 1.91 8.91 -2.61
C SER A 274 0.86 9.91 -2.20
N MET A 275 1.11 11.16 -2.55
CA MET A 275 0.25 12.28 -2.23
C MET A 275 -0.43 12.83 -3.50
N ARG A 276 -1.32 13.82 -3.33
CA ARG A 276 -2.17 14.39 -4.40
C ARG A 276 -1.44 14.87 -5.66
N ALA A 277 -0.11 15.13 -5.57
CA ALA A 277 0.68 15.54 -6.74
C ALA A 277 1.09 14.38 -7.67
N LYS A 278 0.88 13.13 -7.27
CA LYS A 278 1.14 11.98 -8.13
C LYS A 278 0.38 12.14 -9.46
N HIS A 279 1.04 11.82 -10.57
CA HIS A 279 0.57 12.03 -11.95
C HIS A 279 0.43 13.50 -12.39
N LEU A 280 0.92 14.45 -11.61
CA LEU A 280 0.97 15.85 -12.02
C LEU A 280 2.40 16.23 -12.42
N PRO A 281 2.57 17.32 -13.22
CA PRO A 281 3.89 17.90 -13.45
C PRO A 281 4.48 18.48 -12.16
N ASP A 282 5.79 18.70 -12.16
CA ASP A 282 6.47 19.43 -11.08
C ASP A 282 5.78 20.78 -10.79
N GLY A 283 5.76 21.17 -9.53
CA GLY A 283 5.10 22.41 -9.08
C GLY A 283 4.69 22.39 -7.63
N GLU A 284 3.88 23.38 -7.25
CA GLU A 284 3.31 23.50 -5.91
C GLU A 284 2.14 22.51 -5.72
N SER A 285 2.06 21.96 -4.53
CA SER A 285 1.01 21.06 -4.09
C SER A 285 0.78 21.26 -2.58
N GLU A 286 0.00 20.37 -1.97
CA GLU A 286 -0.32 20.45 -0.54
C GLU A 286 -0.44 19.04 0.04
N LEU A 287 -0.02 18.87 1.29
CA LEU A 287 -0.22 17.67 2.08
C LEU A 287 -0.52 18.06 3.53
N GLY A 288 -1.68 17.63 4.05
CA GLY A 288 -2.11 17.92 5.42
C GLY A 288 -2.26 19.41 5.75
N GLY A 289 -2.56 20.28 4.76
CA GLY A 289 -2.63 21.73 4.90
C GLY A 289 -1.28 22.45 4.77
N GLN A 290 -0.19 21.73 4.50
CA GLN A 290 1.15 22.28 4.36
C GLN A 290 1.57 22.38 2.90
N LEU A 291 2.23 23.48 2.51
CA LEU A 291 2.78 23.66 1.16
C LEU A 291 3.86 22.62 0.87
N VAL A 292 3.73 21.92 -0.24
CA VAL A 292 4.70 20.96 -0.76
C VAL A 292 5.18 21.41 -2.13
N ILE A 293 6.49 21.36 -2.33
CA ILE A 293 7.11 21.62 -3.64
C ILE A 293 7.51 20.26 -4.24
N VAL A 294 6.96 19.96 -5.40
CA VAL A 294 7.36 18.76 -6.19
C VAL A 294 8.36 19.18 -7.25
N LYS A 295 9.52 18.54 -7.24
CA LYS A 295 10.58 18.78 -8.22
C LYS A 295 11.39 17.52 -8.47
N ASN A 296 11.55 17.14 -9.74
CA ASN A 296 12.32 15.94 -10.15
C ASN A 296 11.89 14.65 -9.44
N GLY A 297 10.59 14.48 -9.20
CA GLY A 297 10.05 13.30 -8.52
C GLY A 297 10.14 13.32 -6.98
N GLU A 298 10.66 14.39 -6.39
CA GLU A 298 10.72 14.59 -4.94
C GLU A 298 9.62 15.55 -4.48
N ALA A 299 8.83 15.17 -3.49
CA ALA A 299 7.86 16.01 -2.82
C ALA A 299 8.44 16.46 -1.46
N ARG A 300 8.59 17.77 -1.23
CA ARG A 300 9.22 18.31 -0.01
C ARG A 300 8.44 19.49 0.55
N LEU A 301 8.39 19.56 1.88
CA LEU A 301 8.02 20.78 2.61
C LEU A 301 9.03 21.88 2.35
N VAL A 302 8.67 23.12 2.73
CA VAL A 302 9.55 24.31 2.56
C VAL A 302 10.88 24.16 3.32
N ASP A 303 10.90 23.43 4.43
CA ASP A 303 12.10 23.16 5.22
C ASP A 303 12.98 22.03 4.65
N GLY A 304 12.57 21.40 3.56
CA GLY A 304 13.27 20.31 2.89
C GLY A 304 12.86 18.89 3.32
N THR A 305 11.99 18.75 4.31
CA THR A 305 11.46 17.45 4.76
C THR A 305 10.70 16.78 3.61
N LEU A 306 10.95 15.48 3.36
CA LEU A 306 10.14 14.70 2.42
C LEU A 306 8.69 14.60 2.91
N ALA A 307 7.72 14.74 2.03
CA ALA A 307 6.31 14.87 2.33
C ALA A 307 5.47 13.98 1.42
N GLY A 308 5.38 12.70 1.76
CA GLY A 308 4.85 11.68 0.88
C GLY A 308 5.68 11.54 -0.41
N SER A 309 5.18 10.79 -1.37
CA SER A 309 5.85 10.55 -2.63
C SER A 309 4.98 10.92 -3.85
N VAL A 310 5.56 10.80 -5.04
CA VAL A 310 4.85 10.76 -6.33
C VAL A 310 5.10 9.42 -7.04
N LEU A 311 5.56 8.41 -6.30
CA LEU A 311 5.90 7.08 -6.80
C LEU A 311 4.67 6.37 -7.35
N LYS A 312 4.83 5.68 -8.48
CA LYS A 312 3.85 4.76 -9.05
C LYS A 312 4.16 3.34 -8.63
N MET A 313 3.13 2.50 -8.43
CA MET A 313 3.34 1.13 -7.98
C MET A 313 4.15 0.28 -8.98
N ASN A 314 3.90 0.42 -10.28
CA ASN A 314 4.71 -0.25 -11.31
C ASN A 314 6.18 0.20 -11.30
N ASP A 315 6.45 1.47 -10.98
CA ASP A 315 7.82 1.97 -10.82
C ASP A 315 8.48 1.44 -9.54
N ALA A 316 7.73 1.27 -8.44
CA ALA A 316 8.23 0.61 -7.24
C ALA A 316 8.67 -0.84 -7.52
N VAL A 317 7.84 -1.62 -8.24
CA VAL A 317 8.16 -2.99 -8.66
C VAL A 317 9.38 -3.01 -9.61
N LYS A 318 9.45 -2.08 -10.56
CA LYS A 318 10.60 -1.91 -11.44
C LYS A 318 11.87 -1.62 -10.65
N ASN A 319 11.83 -0.66 -9.75
CA ASN A 319 12.99 -0.20 -8.99
C ASN A 319 13.56 -1.32 -8.09
N ILE A 320 12.69 -2.05 -7.39
CA ILE A 320 13.17 -3.15 -6.53
C ILE A 320 13.72 -4.31 -7.34
N HIS A 321 13.17 -4.59 -8.53
CA HIS A 321 13.71 -5.60 -9.43
C HIS A 321 15.01 -5.16 -10.11
N LYS A 322 14.99 -4.02 -10.83
CA LYS A 322 16.12 -3.60 -11.68
C LYS A 322 17.26 -2.95 -10.89
N SER A 323 16.97 -2.11 -9.89
CA SER A 323 17.99 -1.35 -9.15
C SER A 323 18.49 -2.06 -7.89
N VAL A 324 17.60 -2.76 -7.20
CA VAL A 324 17.97 -3.51 -5.98
C VAL A 324 18.44 -4.93 -6.30
N GLY A 325 17.89 -5.56 -7.37
CA GLY A 325 18.28 -6.89 -7.83
C GLY A 325 17.41 -8.02 -7.26
N VAL A 326 16.19 -7.71 -6.80
CA VAL A 326 15.24 -8.73 -6.33
C VAL A 326 14.70 -9.52 -7.54
N PRO A 327 14.56 -10.85 -7.46
CA PRO A 327 13.91 -11.66 -8.51
C PRO A 327 12.52 -11.10 -8.87
N LEU A 328 12.15 -11.17 -10.15
CA LEU A 328 10.91 -10.55 -10.64
C LEU A 328 9.66 -11.07 -9.91
N GLU A 329 9.57 -12.38 -9.72
CA GLU A 329 8.46 -13.02 -9.02
C GLU A 329 8.33 -12.48 -7.59
N THR A 330 9.44 -12.38 -6.87
CA THR A 330 9.48 -11.83 -5.51
C THR A 330 9.11 -10.34 -5.49
N ALA A 331 9.57 -9.56 -6.47
CA ALA A 331 9.23 -8.14 -6.59
C ALA A 331 7.72 -7.94 -6.83
N ILE A 332 7.09 -8.84 -7.63
CA ILE A 332 5.63 -8.85 -7.84
C ILE A 332 4.92 -9.22 -6.54
N ASP A 333 5.39 -10.25 -5.82
CA ASP A 333 4.77 -10.66 -4.56
C ASP A 333 4.78 -9.55 -3.51
N PHE A 334 5.80 -8.69 -3.49
CA PHE A 334 5.88 -7.53 -2.58
C PHE A 334 4.76 -6.50 -2.83
N ALA A 335 4.20 -6.46 -4.03
CA ALA A 335 3.10 -5.55 -4.40
C ALA A 335 1.75 -6.27 -4.54
N THR A 336 1.68 -7.59 -4.33
CA THR A 336 0.46 -8.39 -4.60
C THR A 336 0.13 -9.37 -3.47
N ALA A 337 0.87 -10.48 -3.36
CA ALA A 337 0.62 -11.53 -2.38
C ALA A 337 0.86 -11.05 -0.94
N ASN A 338 1.91 -10.26 -0.71
CA ASN A 338 2.27 -9.83 0.64
C ASN A 338 1.26 -8.82 1.21
N PRO A 339 0.90 -7.71 0.53
CA PRO A 339 -0.17 -6.85 1.04
C PRO A 339 -1.52 -7.59 1.14
N ALA A 340 -1.83 -8.53 0.24
CA ALA A 340 -3.05 -9.33 0.35
C ALA A 340 -3.08 -10.22 1.61
N LYS A 341 -1.96 -10.80 1.98
CA LYS A 341 -1.80 -11.58 3.24
C LYS A 341 -1.90 -10.68 4.45
N ASN A 342 -1.22 -9.54 4.42
CA ASN A 342 -1.23 -8.55 5.49
C ASN A 342 -2.65 -8.06 5.80
N LEU A 343 -3.43 -7.79 4.75
CA LEU A 343 -4.82 -7.33 4.85
C LEU A 343 -5.85 -8.45 5.07
N GLY A 344 -5.42 -9.71 5.11
CA GLY A 344 -6.32 -10.87 5.30
C GLY A 344 -7.26 -11.12 4.11
N VAL A 345 -6.87 -10.73 2.89
CA VAL A 345 -7.67 -10.91 1.67
C VAL A 345 -7.03 -11.86 0.64
N TYR A 346 -5.97 -12.56 1.02
CA TYR A 346 -5.22 -13.42 0.12
C TYR A 346 -6.04 -14.61 -0.42
N ASP A 347 -7.07 -15.03 0.29
CA ASP A 347 -8.04 -16.01 -0.19
C ASP A 347 -8.83 -15.54 -1.43
N LYS A 348 -8.96 -14.23 -1.61
CA LYS A 348 -9.74 -13.59 -2.68
C LYS A 348 -8.90 -12.99 -3.80
N MET A 349 -7.71 -12.43 -3.50
CA MET A 349 -6.87 -11.69 -4.45
C MET A 349 -5.37 -11.81 -4.11
N GLY A 350 -4.49 -11.16 -4.89
CA GLY A 350 -3.04 -11.13 -4.65
C GLY A 350 -2.26 -12.27 -5.32
N SER A 351 -2.91 -13.17 -6.04
CA SER A 351 -2.25 -14.16 -6.89
C SER A 351 -3.16 -14.63 -8.04
N ILE A 352 -2.57 -15.13 -9.11
CA ILE A 352 -3.31 -15.77 -10.20
C ILE A 352 -3.51 -17.25 -9.84
N LYS A 353 -4.73 -17.56 -9.41
CA LYS A 353 -5.17 -18.91 -9.00
C LYS A 353 -6.65 -19.08 -9.27
N GLU A 354 -7.04 -20.29 -9.69
CA GLU A 354 -8.45 -20.62 -9.89
C GLU A 354 -9.29 -20.38 -8.62
N GLY A 355 -10.47 -19.78 -8.80
CA GLY A 355 -11.39 -19.39 -7.73
C GLY A 355 -11.15 -18.01 -7.14
N LYS A 356 -9.98 -17.38 -7.34
CA LYS A 356 -9.71 -16.00 -6.91
C LYS A 356 -10.31 -14.98 -7.89
N GLN A 357 -10.43 -13.74 -7.44
CA GLN A 357 -10.86 -12.62 -8.27
C GLN A 357 -9.96 -12.46 -9.49
N ALA A 358 -10.54 -12.20 -10.64
CA ALA A 358 -9.83 -11.95 -11.89
C ALA A 358 -9.25 -10.52 -11.91
N ASN A 359 -8.27 -10.28 -11.04
CA ASN A 359 -7.54 -9.04 -10.89
C ASN A 359 -6.15 -9.21 -11.51
N PHE A 360 -5.89 -8.47 -12.59
CA PHE A 360 -4.65 -8.61 -13.36
C PHE A 360 -4.04 -7.27 -13.70
N THR A 361 -2.71 -7.23 -13.70
CA THR A 361 -1.91 -6.19 -14.31
C THR A 361 -1.13 -6.77 -15.47
N VAL A 362 -1.24 -6.16 -16.63
CA VAL A 362 -0.45 -6.51 -17.81
C VAL A 362 0.64 -5.49 -17.96
N LEU A 363 1.88 -5.94 -17.87
CA LEU A 363 3.09 -5.11 -17.94
C LEU A 363 3.89 -5.43 -19.21
N ASP A 364 4.46 -4.42 -19.82
CA ASP A 364 5.62 -4.64 -20.67
C ASP A 364 6.78 -5.13 -19.80
N LYS A 365 7.36 -6.27 -20.14
CA LYS A 365 8.38 -6.97 -19.32
C LYS A 365 9.68 -6.17 -19.16
N GLU A 366 10.04 -5.34 -20.13
CA GLU A 366 11.31 -4.60 -20.13
C GLU A 366 11.15 -3.21 -19.48
N THR A 367 10.10 -2.49 -19.86
CA THR A 367 9.87 -1.12 -19.40
C THR A 367 9.09 -1.03 -18.10
N PHE A 368 8.33 -2.06 -17.76
CA PHE A 368 7.36 -2.10 -16.65
C PHE A 368 6.18 -1.14 -16.84
N GLU A 369 5.98 -0.67 -18.06
CA GLU A 369 4.82 0.14 -18.38
C GLU A 369 3.54 -0.72 -18.32
N VAL A 370 2.49 -0.18 -17.70
CA VAL A 370 1.19 -0.85 -17.60
C VAL A 370 0.45 -0.71 -18.92
N LEU A 371 0.14 -1.82 -19.55
CA LEU A 371 -0.61 -1.89 -20.80
C LEU A 371 -2.11 -2.08 -20.56
N LEU A 372 -2.46 -2.80 -19.51
CA LEU A 372 -3.84 -3.11 -19.15
C LEU A 372 -3.96 -3.39 -17.65
N THR A 373 -5.03 -2.94 -17.04
CA THR A 373 -5.43 -3.33 -15.68
C THR A 373 -6.85 -3.84 -15.69
N VAL A 374 -7.03 -5.03 -15.11
CA VAL A 374 -8.32 -5.71 -15.03
C VAL A 374 -8.68 -5.95 -13.58
N ARG A 375 -9.88 -5.56 -13.17
CA ARG A 375 -10.44 -5.82 -11.84
C ARG A 375 -11.72 -6.64 -11.97
N LYS A 376 -11.76 -7.80 -11.30
CA LYS A 376 -12.91 -8.72 -11.34
C LYS A 376 -13.39 -9.00 -12.78
N GLY A 377 -12.42 -9.20 -13.69
CA GLY A 377 -12.69 -9.47 -15.11
C GLY A 377 -13.09 -8.26 -15.96
N VAL A 378 -13.18 -7.07 -15.37
CA VAL A 378 -13.51 -5.82 -16.06
C VAL A 378 -12.25 -5.00 -16.29
N VAL A 379 -12.06 -4.50 -17.51
CA VAL A 379 -10.94 -3.58 -17.84
C VAL A 379 -11.22 -2.24 -17.18
N ILE A 380 -10.32 -1.81 -16.27
CA ILE A 380 -10.40 -0.52 -15.56
C ILE A 380 -9.36 0.47 -16.06
N TYR A 381 -8.34 0.00 -16.80
CA TYR A 381 -7.37 0.83 -17.52
C TYR A 381 -6.86 0.09 -18.75
N LYS A 382 -6.69 0.82 -19.84
CA LYS A 382 -6.03 0.37 -21.07
C LYS A 382 -5.25 1.55 -21.64
N LYS A 383 -3.93 1.32 -21.95
CA LYS A 383 -3.07 2.26 -22.62
C LYS A 383 -3.50 2.52 -24.08
#